data_ca41bcd3f68502d27382be11eed658e5
#
_entry.id   ca41bcd3f68502d27382be11eed658e5
#
_cell.length_a   1.000
_cell.length_b   1.000
_cell.length_c   1.000
_cell.angle_alpha   90.00
_cell.angle_beta   90.00
_cell.angle_gamma   90.00
#
_symmetry.space_group_name_H-M   'P 1'
#
loop_
_entity.id
_entity.type
_entity.pdbx_description
1 polymer ?
#
loop_
_entity_poly.entity_id
_entity_poly.type
_entity_poly.pdbx_seq_one_letter_code
_entity_poly.pdbx_strand_id
1 'polypeptide(L)'
;MIPFSTRNLPPDDWIGVDLNTTGYVAVVAHPASGETVMLGEQPEHPEIGPPGRQGRCSSAGKRKKIRIDRDRESNARGDLNQRIAKEIVKMARQLQCGIKLEDLSGAGFAGRQKPGTPLPFSRRDGSFQHLQNLVQDRAHDAGVPVVLVDPAFTSLCCSRCGEPGIRRRKQFLCPHCGYAGHADANAAFNIAAASPV
;
A
#
# COMPACT_ATOMS: atom_id res chain seq x y z
N MET A 1 -18.64 -23.31 -21.55
CA MET A 1 -18.50 -23.25 -20.08
C MET A 1 -17.44 -24.26 -19.69
N ILE A 2 -16.21 -23.82 -19.42
CA ILE A 2 -15.14 -24.68 -18.92
C ILE A 2 -15.23 -24.64 -17.40
N PRO A 3 -15.40 -25.78 -16.69
CA PRO A 3 -15.45 -25.75 -15.23
C PRO A 3 -14.09 -25.33 -14.70
N PHE A 4 -14.09 -24.26 -13.92
CA PHE A 4 -12.93 -23.80 -13.15
C PHE A 4 -12.62 -24.88 -12.11
N SER A 5 -11.66 -25.74 -12.42
CA SER A 5 -11.13 -26.70 -11.46
C SER A 5 -10.36 -25.89 -10.40
N THR A 6 -10.92 -25.82 -9.20
CA THR A 6 -10.28 -25.27 -8.01
C THR A 6 -9.09 -26.15 -7.63
N ARG A 7 -7.94 -25.90 -8.22
CA ARG A 7 -6.69 -26.41 -7.66
C ARG A 7 -6.37 -25.53 -6.45
N ASN A 8 -6.64 -26.04 -5.26
CA ASN A 8 -6.22 -25.48 -3.96
C ASN A 8 -4.69 -25.63 -3.74
N LEU A 9 -3.89 -25.53 -4.77
CA LEU A 9 -2.45 -25.44 -4.64
C LEU A 9 -2.07 -23.96 -4.52
N PRO A 10 -1.16 -23.61 -3.60
CA PRO A 10 -0.64 -22.25 -3.55
C PRO A 10 -0.06 -21.94 -4.94
N PRO A 11 -0.25 -20.71 -5.45
CA PRO A 11 0.32 -20.33 -6.74
C PRO A 11 1.85 -20.37 -6.63
N ASP A 12 2.50 -20.81 -7.70
CA ASP A 12 3.96 -20.83 -7.80
C ASP A 12 4.53 -19.41 -7.91
N ASP A 13 3.68 -18.42 -8.22
CA ASP A 13 4.07 -17.04 -8.46
C ASP A 13 3.18 -16.05 -7.68
N TRP A 14 3.75 -14.89 -7.34
CA TRP A 14 3.12 -13.89 -6.48
C TRP A 14 3.42 -12.47 -6.95
N ILE A 15 2.41 -11.61 -6.94
CA ILE A 15 2.62 -10.17 -6.94
C ILE A 15 2.74 -9.66 -5.50
N GLY A 16 3.66 -8.72 -5.28
CA GLY A 16 3.76 -7.98 -4.02
C GLY A 16 3.14 -6.60 -4.15
N VAL A 17 2.44 -6.15 -3.12
CA VAL A 17 1.74 -4.86 -3.12
C VAL A 17 2.21 -4.03 -1.93
N ASP A 18 2.88 -2.91 -2.20
CA ASP A 18 3.29 -1.91 -1.22
C ASP A 18 2.27 -0.77 -1.18
N LEU A 19 1.70 -0.49 -0.01
CA LEU A 19 0.68 0.55 0.22
C LEU A 19 1.32 1.81 0.80
N ASN A 20 1.03 2.97 0.19
CA ASN A 20 1.70 4.23 0.50
C ASN A 20 0.76 5.39 0.83
N THR A 21 1.28 6.34 1.64
CA THR A 21 0.57 7.59 2.02
C THR A 21 0.86 8.75 1.10
N THR A 22 1.90 8.67 0.30
CA THR A 22 2.38 9.75 -0.58
C THR A 22 2.78 9.20 -1.94
N GLY A 23 2.59 9.97 -2.99
CA GLY A 23 2.82 9.54 -4.36
C GLY A 23 1.74 8.58 -4.83
N TYR A 24 2.07 7.34 -5.11
CA TYR A 24 1.10 6.31 -5.49
C TYR A 24 0.52 5.61 -4.26
N VAL A 25 -0.79 5.36 -4.25
CA VAL A 25 -1.49 4.67 -3.14
C VAL A 25 -1.02 3.22 -3.02
N ALA A 26 -0.83 2.55 -4.14
CA ALA A 26 -0.28 1.21 -4.20
C ALA A 26 0.75 1.07 -5.31
N VAL A 27 1.82 0.34 -5.03
CA VAL A 27 2.81 -0.09 -6.02
C VAL A 27 2.84 -1.60 -6.04
N VAL A 28 2.61 -2.18 -7.21
CA VAL A 28 2.55 -3.62 -7.43
C VAL A 28 3.79 -4.06 -8.18
N ALA A 29 4.44 -5.12 -7.75
CA ALA A 29 5.58 -5.71 -8.44
C ALA A 29 5.35 -7.20 -8.70
N HIS A 30 5.76 -7.66 -9.89
CA HIS A 30 5.71 -9.05 -10.30
C HIS A 30 7.13 -9.56 -10.58
N PRO A 31 7.72 -10.38 -9.68
CA PRO A 31 9.11 -10.82 -9.80
C PRO A 31 9.42 -11.58 -11.09
N ALA A 32 8.53 -12.45 -11.53
CA ALA A 32 8.78 -13.30 -12.71
C ALA A 32 8.90 -12.49 -14.01
N SER A 33 8.11 -11.41 -14.18
CA SER A 33 8.22 -10.53 -15.36
C SER A 33 9.14 -9.34 -15.14
N GLY A 34 9.45 -9.00 -13.88
CA GLY A 34 10.16 -7.77 -13.52
C GLY A 34 9.32 -6.51 -13.66
N GLU A 35 8.02 -6.63 -13.95
CA GLU A 35 7.12 -5.50 -14.15
C GLU A 35 6.71 -4.86 -12.82
N THR A 36 6.48 -3.54 -12.87
CA THR A 36 5.92 -2.78 -11.76
C THR A 36 4.78 -1.90 -12.26
N VAL A 37 3.70 -1.82 -11.49
CA VAL A 37 2.54 -0.95 -11.77
C VAL A 37 2.30 -0.03 -10.59
N MET A 38 2.15 1.25 -10.87
CA MET A 38 1.88 2.30 -9.89
C MET A 38 0.42 2.72 -9.98
N LEU A 39 -0.33 2.63 -8.88
CA LEU A 39 -1.78 2.84 -8.84
C LEU A 39 -2.14 3.99 -7.91
N GLY A 40 -3.11 4.81 -8.34
CA GLY A 40 -3.69 5.85 -7.50
C GLY A 40 -2.71 6.98 -7.20
N GLU A 41 -2.24 7.70 -8.23
CA GLU A 41 -1.40 8.87 -8.04
C GLU A 41 -2.10 9.90 -7.14
N GLN A 42 -1.44 10.27 -6.06
CA GLN A 42 -1.88 11.33 -5.16
C GLN A 42 -1.00 12.56 -5.41
N PRO A 43 -1.60 13.76 -5.52
CA PRO A 43 -0.82 14.97 -5.55
C PRO A 43 0.05 15.04 -4.30
N GLU A 44 1.33 15.37 -4.45
CA GLU A 44 2.17 15.66 -3.31
C GLU A 44 1.51 16.81 -2.53
N HIS A 45 0.97 16.50 -1.34
CA HIS A 45 0.51 17.58 -0.46
C HIS A 45 1.74 18.42 -0.12
N PRO A 46 1.72 19.74 -0.41
CA PRO A 46 2.70 20.63 0.16
C PRO A 46 2.67 20.39 1.66
N GLU A 47 3.85 20.22 2.28
CA GLU A 47 3.97 20.03 3.73
C GLU A 47 3.11 21.13 4.39
N ILE A 48 1.96 20.74 4.95
CA ILE A 48 1.14 21.65 5.72
C ILE A 48 2.00 21.91 6.95
N GLY A 49 2.67 23.06 6.95
CA GLY A 49 3.40 23.55 8.11
C GLY A 49 2.51 23.47 9.35
N PRO A 50 3.08 23.46 10.57
CA PRO A 50 2.33 23.29 11.78
C PRO A 50 1.12 24.22 11.75
N PRO A 51 -0.09 23.76 12.11
CA PRO A 51 -1.30 24.55 12.00
C PRO A 51 -1.08 25.86 12.76
N GLY A 52 -0.92 26.95 12.01
CA GLY A 52 -0.86 28.27 12.59
C GLY A 52 -2.07 28.41 13.51
N ARG A 53 -1.88 28.95 14.73
CA ARG A 53 -2.94 29.20 15.71
C ARG A 53 -4.10 29.90 15.00
N GLN A 54 -5.04 29.11 14.46
CA GLN A 54 -6.27 29.67 13.92
C GLN A 54 -7.09 30.19 15.09
N GLY A 55 -7.20 31.52 15.13
CA GLY A 55 -8.00 32.23 16.11
C GLY A 55 -9.39 31.60 16.22
N ARG A 56 -9.88 31.47 17.46
CA ARG A 56 -11.24 31.07 17.80
C ARG A 56 -12.26 31.92 17.02
N CYS A 57 -12.76 31.38 15.93
CA CYS A 57 -13.92 31.94 15.25
C CYS A 57 -15.02 30.90 15.24
N SER A 58 -15.92 31.03 16.21
CA SER A 58 -17.11 30.21 16.39
C SER A 58 -18.20 30.65 15.42
N SER A 59 -18.47 29.87 14.37
CA SER A 59 -19.77 29.91 13.70
C SER A 59 -20.18 28.50 13.23
N ALA A 60 -21.43 28.14 13.54
CA ALA A 60 -22.03 26.85 13.20
C ALA A 60 -21.95 26.51 11.68
N GLY A 61 -21.98 27.54 10.81
CA GLY A 61 -21.85 27.38 9.37
C GLY A 61 -20.47 26.86 8.91
N LYS A 62 -19.36 27.27 9.56
CA LYS A 62 -18.03 26.77 9.23
C LYS A 62 -17.88 25.28 9.59
N ARG A 63 -18.47 24.83 10.69
CA ARG A 63 -18.44 23.42 11.09
C ARG A 63 -19.17 22.53 10.10
N LYS A 64 -20.32 22.98 9.56
CA LYS A 64 -21.11 22.24 8.55
C LYS A 64 -20.32 22.11 7.23
N LYS A 65 -19.66 23.18 6.77
CA LYS A 65 -18.84 23.15 5.55
C LYS A 65 -17.65 22.22 5.69
N ILE A 66 -16.90 22.28 6.79
CA ILE A 66 -15.77 21.39 7.08
C ILE A 66 -16.21 19.92 7.11
N ARG A 67 -17.40 19.62 7.64
CA ARG A 67 -17.94 18.26 7.66
C ARG A 67 -18.28 17.77 6.26
N ILE A 68 -18.93 18.57 5.43
CA ILE A 68 -19.25 18.23 4.04
C ILE A 68 -17.99 17.99 3.22
N ASP A 69 -16.95 18.79 3.39
CA ASP A 69 -15.68 18.65 2.67
C ASP A 69 -14.98 17.34 3.09
N ARG A 70 -14.98 17.00 4.38
CA ARG A 70 -14.45 15.71 4.88
C ARG A 70 -15.20 14.51 4.33
N ASP A 71 -16.53 14.57 4.29
CA ASP A 71 -17.35 13.48 3.78
C ASP A 71 -17.11 13.27 2.28
N ARG A 72 -16.92 14.35 1.51
CA ARG A 72 -16.55 14.28 0.08
C ARG A 72 -15.16 13.67 -0.13
N GLU A 73 -14.18 14.08 0.66
CA GLU A 73 -12.82 13.52 0.60
C GLU A 73 -12.81 12.04 0.97
N SER A 74 -13.57 11.64 1.99
CA SER A 74 -13.71 10.26 2.41
C SER A 74 -14.35 9.39 1.32
N ASN A 75 -15.42 9.88 0.69
CA ASN A 75 -16.10 9.16 -0.40
C ASN A 75 -15.19 9.02 -1.63
N ALA A 76 -14.53 10.11 -2.05
CA ALA A 76 -13.60 10.07 -3.18
C ALA A 76 -12.44 9.09 -2.94
N ARG A 77 -11.97 8.99 -1.70
CA ARG A 77 -10.93 8.04 -1.30
C ARG A 77 -11.45 6.61 -1.30
N GLY A 78 -12.68 6.40 -0.82
CA GLY A 78 -13.36 5.11 -0.91
C GLY A 78 -13.47 4.61 -2.35
N ASP A 79 -13.90 5.47 -3.27
CA ASP A 79 -14.00 5.16 -4.71
C ASP A 79 -12.63 4.86 -5.33
N LEU A 80 -11.59 5.58 -4.93
CA LEU A 80 -10.22 5.33 -5.37
C LEU A 80 -9.74 3.96 -4.91
N ASN A 81 -9.93 3.62 -3.63
CA ASN A 81 -9.56 2.32 -3.07
C ASN A 81 -10.28 1.17 -3.77
N GLN A 82 -11.58 1.34 -4.10
CA GLN A 82 -12.35 0.36 -4.87
C GLN A 82 -11.74 0.10 -6.26
N ARG A 83 -11.32 1.15 -6.96
CA ARG A 83 -10.67 1.03 -8.28
C ARG A 83 -9.31 0.36 -8.16
N ILE A 84 -8.48 0.74 -7.19
CA ILE A 84 -7.15 0.16 -6.96
C ILE A 84 -7.28 -1.33 -6.64
N ALA A 85 -8.15 -1.72 -5.71
CA ALA A 85 -8.36 -3.12 -5.36
C ALA A 85 -8.79 -3.95 -6.58
N LYS A 86 -9.67 -3.39 -7.44
CA LYS A 86 -10.09 -4.05 -8.68
C LYS A 86 -8.92 -4.27 -9.65
N GLU A 87 -8.05 -3.28 -9.84
CA GLU A 87 -6.90 -3.41 -10.75
C GLU A 87 -5.86 -4.39 -10.20
N ILE A 88 -5.59 -4.41 -8.89
CA ILE A 88 -4.68 -5.39 -8.26
C ILE A 88 -5.18 -6.82 -8.52
N VAL A 89 -6.44 -7.10 -8.22
CA VAL A 89 -7.01 -8.45 -8.39
C VAL A 89 -7.10 -8.84 -9.86
N LYS A 90 -7.42 -7.90 -10.74
CA LYS A 90 -7.42 -8.13 -12.20
C LYS A 90 -6.03 -8.53 -12.69
N MET A 91 -4.97 -7.84 -12.25
CA MET A 91 -3.59 -8.15 -12.59
C MET A 91 -3.20 -9.55 -12.11
N ALA A 92 -3.47 -9.90 -10.84
CA ALA A 92 -3.20 -11.22 -10.30
C ALA A 92 -3.89 -12.34 -11.09
N ARG A 93 -5.16 -12.12 -11.50
CA ARG A 93 -5.87 -13.08 -12.36
C ARG A 93 -5.27 -13.22 -13.75
N GLN A 94 -4.86 -12.12 -14.38
CA GLN A 94 -4.24 -12.14 -15.70
C GLN A 94 -2.90 -12.88 -15.69
N LEU A 95 -2.12 -12.70 -14.62
CA LEU A 95 -0.83 -13.36 -14.42
C LEU A 95 -0.96 -14.75 -13.80
N GLN A 96 -2.17 -15.15 -13.41
CA GLN A 96 -2.43 -16.44 -12.73
C GLN A 96 -1.62 -16.64 -11.44
N CYS A 97 -1.35 -15.56 -10.71
CA CYS A 97 -0.55 -15.52 -9.49
C CYS A 97 -1.38 -15.16 -8.25
N GLY A 98 -0.78 -15.33 -7.06
CA GLY A 98 -1.33 -14.87 -5.80
C GLY A 98 -0.94 -13.43 -5.50
N ILE A 99 -1.52 -12.86 -4.42
CA ILE A 99 -1.26 -11.50 -3.94
C ILE A 99 -0.62 -11.58 -2.55
N LYS A 100 0.50 -10.89 -2.36
CA LYS A 100 1.11 -10.65 -1.05
C LYS A 100 0.96 -9.20 -0.64
N LEU A 101 0.52 -8.97 0.59
CA LEU A 101 0.34 -7.67 1.23
C LEU A 101 1.07 -7.66 2.57
N GLU A 102 1.55 -6.51 3.01
CA GLU A 102 2.07 -6.38 4.37
C GLU A 102 0.95 -6.53 5.40
N ASP A 103 1.22 -7.21 6.53
CA ASP A 103 0.31 -7.23 7.68
C ASP A 103 0.36 -5.86 8.40
N LEU A 104 -0.70 -5.10 8.22
CA LEU A 104 -0.86 -3.78 8.83
C LEU A 104 -1.58 -3.83 10.19
N SER A 105 -2.04 -5.01 10.63
CA SER A 105 -2.79 -5.21 11.88
C SER A 105 -1.89 -5.32 13.12
N GLY A 106 -0.62 -5.60 12.95
CA GLY A 106 0.29 -5.97 14.02
C GLY A 106 0.91 -4.83 14.82
N ALA A 107 1.38 -5.15 16.03
CA ALA A 107 2.11 -4.28 16.97
C ALA A 107 3.40 -3.68 16.38
N GLY A 108 3.97 -4.26 15.33
CA GLY A 108 5.13 -3.75 14.59
C GLY A 108 4.87 -2.38 13.93
N PHE A 109 3.61 -2.09 13.61
CA PHE A 109 3.21 -0.79 13.06
C PHE A 109 3.08 0.29 14.15
N ALA A 110 2.67 -0.09 15.38
CA ALA A 110 2.56 0.79 16.52
C ALA A 110 3.92 1.12 17.16
N GLY A 111 4.86 0.17 17.15
CA GLY A 111 6.15 0.29 17.84
C GLY A 111 7.18 1.21 17.15
N ARG A 112 6.98 1.59 15.89
CA ARG A 112 7.92 2.46 15.14
C ARG A 112 7.63 3.96 15.28
N GLN A 113 6.60 4.35 16.03
CA GLN A 113 6.28 5.76 16.23
C GLN A 113 6.94 6.32 17.48
N LYS A 114 7.61 7.49 17.32
CA LYS A 114 8.03 8.28 18.45
C LYS A 114 6.79 8.73 19.24
N PRO A 115 6.77 8.58 20.57
CA PRO A 115 5.67 9.10 21.39
C PRO A 115 5.40 10.57 21.06
N GLY A 116 4.13 10.94 20.87
CA GLY A 116 3.73 12.32 20.58
C GLY A 116 3.74 12.73 19.09
N THR A 117 4.16 11.87 18.17
CA THR A 117 4.06 12.18 16.73
C THR A 117 2.63 11.90 16.23
N PRO A 118 1.94 12.91 15.66
CA PRO A 118 0.62 12.67 15.05
C PRO A 118 0.70 11.63 13.95
N LEU A 119 -0.23 10.67 13.97
CA LEU A 119 -0.38 9.71 12.86
C LEU A 119 -0.68 10.47 11.57
N PRO A 120 -0.05 10.11 10.43
CA PRO A 120 -0.49 10.59 9.13
C PRO A 120 -1.99 10.36 8.94
N PHE A 121 -2.67 11.26 8.26
CA PHE A 121 -4.13 11.23 8.09
C PHE A 121 -4.65 9.88 7.56
N SER A 122 -3.95 9.30 6.58
CA SER A 122 -4.25 8.00 5.99
C SER A 122 -4.19 6.82 6.97
N ARG A 123 -3.41 6.93 8.06
CA ARG A 123 -3.35 5.91 9.12
C ARG A 123 -4.40 6.12 10.20
N ARG A 124 -4.82 7.39 10.43
CA ARG A 124 -5.86 7.72 11.41
C ARG A 124 -7.25 7.29 10.99
N ASP A 125 -7.55 7.35 9.70
CA ASP A 125 -8.87 7.05 9.15
C ASP A 125 -9.01 5.62 8.61
N GLY A 126 -8.00 4.76 8.85
CA GLY A 126 -8.06 3.36 8.45
C GLY A 126 -8.04 3.13 6.92
N SER A 127 -7.64 4.12 6.15
CA SER A 127 -7.67 4.05 4.68
C SER A 127 -6.87 2.88 4.11
N PHE A 128 -5.71 2.55 4.70
CA PHE A 128 -4.92 1.39 4.29
C PHE A 128 -5.58 0.06 4.65
N GLN A 129 -6.09 -0.05 5.88
CA GLN A 129 -6.82 -1.23 6.31
C GLN A 129 -8.06 -1.44 5.44
N HIS A 130 -8.74 -0.35 5.08
CA HIS A 130 -9.88 -0.42 4.17
C HIS A 130 -9.48 -0.95 2.79
N LEU A 131 -8.38 -0.43 2.20
CA LEU A 131 -7.88 -0.92 0.91
C LEU A 131 -7.43 -2.38 1.00
N GLN A 132 -6.72 -2.76 2.06
CA GLN A 132 -6.29 -4.15 2.30
C GLN A 132 -7.50 -5.09 2.36
N ASN A 133 -8.55 -4.73 3.13
CA ASN A 133 -9.77 -5.52 3.23
C ASN A 133 -10.46 -5.64 1.85
N LEU A 134 -10.57 -4.53 1.09
CA LEU A 134 -11.13 -4.56 -0.26
C LEU A 134 -10.37 -5.47 -1.22
N VAL A 135 -9.05 -5.51 -1.13
CA VAL A 135 -8.23 -6.44 -1.95
C VAL A 135 -8.52 -7.88 -1.54
N GLN A 136 -8.55 -8.17 -0.23
CA GLN A 136 -8.83 -9.51 0.29
C GLN A 136 -10.22 -10.01 -0.12
N ASP A 137 -11.27 -9.18 0.07
CA ASP A 137 -12.65 -9.53 -0.28
C ASP A 137 -12.79 -9.81 -1.78
N ARG A 138 -12.27 -8.91 -2.62
CA ARG A 138 -12.33 -9.07 -4.08
C ARG A 138 -11.50 -10.24 -4.60
N ALA A 139 -10.34 -10.49 -3.99
CA ALA A 139 -9.50 -11.62 -4.34
C ALA A 139 -10.17 -12.94 -3.97
N HIS A 140 -10.80 -13.01 -2.80
CA HIS A 140 -11.60 -14.15 -2.37
C HIS A 140 -12.73 -14.45 -3.39
N ASP A 141 -13.52 -13.43 -3.76
CA ASP A 141 -14.60 -13.57 -4.75
C ASP A 141 -14.09 -14.00 -6.13
N ALA A 142 -12.86 -13.62 -6.46
CA ALA A 142 -12.21 -13.96 -7.73
C ALA A 142 -11.44 -15.28 -7.70
N GLY A 143 -11.36 -15.97 -6.55
CA GLY A 143 -10.58 -17.20 -6.37
C GLY A 143 -9.06 -16.97 -6.42
N VAL A 144 -8.59 -15.75 -6.10
CA VAL A 144 -7.17 -15.39 -6.05
C VAL A 144 -6.68 -15.50 -4.60
N PRO A 145 -5.64 -16.30 -4.32
CA PRO A 145 -5.10 -16.41 -2.98
C PRO A 145 -4.41 -15.13 -2.54
N VAL A 146 -4.65 -14.71 -1.29
CA VAL A 146 -4.00 -13.58 -0.65
C VAL A 146 -3.25 -14.04 0.59
N VAL A 147 -2.04 -13.56 0.75
CA VAL A 147 -1.17 -13.85 1.90
C VAL A 147 -0.67 -12.53 2.50
N LEU A 148 -0.70 -12.46 3.82
CA LEU A 148 -0.08 -11.37 4.56
C LEU A 148 1.37 -11.75 4.92
N VAL A 149 2.26 -10.76 4.86
CA VAL A 149 3.69 -10.91 5.17
C VAL A 149 4.12 -9.90 6.23
N ASP A 150 5.19 -10.23 6.97
CA ASP A 150 5.77 -9.31 7.95
C ASP A 150 6.32 -8.06 7.25
N PRO A 151 5.91 -6.85 7.66
CA PRO A 151 6.42 -5.60 7.11
C PRO A 151 7.88 -5.31 7.50
N ALA A 152 8.51 -6.15 8.32
CA ALA A 152 9.88 -5.94 8.75
C ALA A 152 10.85 -6.00 7.58
N PHE A 153 11.66 -4.93 7.42
CA PHE A 153 12.74 -4.82 6.44
C PHE A 153 12.34 -4.74 4.96
N THR A 154 11.07 -4.88 4.60
CA THR A 154 10.61 -4.81 3.20
C THR A 154 11.03 -3.53 2.49
N SER A 155 11.04 -2.39 3.19
CA SER A 155 11.46 -1.09 2.66
C SER A 155 12.94 -0.76 2.83
N LEU A 156 13.72 -1.59 3.54
CA LEU A 156 15.11 -1.32 3.89
C LEU A 156 16.10 -2.18 3.10
N CYS A 157 15.71 -3.41 2.76
CA CYS A 157 16.59 -4.34 2.04
C CYS A 157 16.46 -4.16 0.52
N CYS A 158 17.53 -4.47 -0.18
CA CYS A 158 17.58 -4.49 -1.64
C CYS A 158 16.84 -5.73 -2.17
N SER A 159 15.89 -5.54 -3.06
CA SER A 159 15.14 -6.64 -3.68
C SER A 159 16.00 -7.55 -4.59
N ARG A 160 17.19 -7.11 -4.98
CA ARG A 160 18.10 -7.89 -5.83
C ARG A 160 19.10 -8.74 -5.08
N CYS A 161 19.65 -8.22 -3.96
CA CYS A 161 20.72 -8.92 -3.25
C CYS A 161 20.43 -9.17 -1.76
N GLY A 162 19.30 -8.68 -1.23
CA GLY A 162 18.92 -8.83 0.18
C GLY A 162 19.63 -7.90 1.16
N GLU A 163 20.74 -7.26 0.77
CA GLU A 163 21.52 -6.39 1.64
C GLU A 163 20.83 -5.07 1.93
N PRO A 164 21.09 -4.44 3.11
CA PRO A 164 20.53 -3.13 3.43
C PRO A 164 20.91 -2.07 2.40
N GLY A 165 19.93 -1.25 2.01
CA GLY A 165 20.11 -0.16 1.06
C GLY A 165 19.84 1.21 1.66
N ILE A 166 20.01 2.24 0.86
CA ILE A 166 19.79 3.64 1.22
C ILE A 166 18.50 4.12 0.57
N ARG A 167 17.48 4.43 1.39
CA ARG A 167 16.22 5.02 0.93
C ARG A 167 16.22 6.53 1.18
N ARG A 168 16.05 7.32 0.11
CA ARG A 168 15.83 8.77 0.18
C ARG A 168 14.50 9.12 -0.48
N ARG A 169 13.45 9.35 0.32
CA ARG A 169 12.07 9.55 -0.17
C ARG A 169 11.62 8.39 -1.07
N LYS A 170 11.42 8.65 -2.36
CA LYS A 170 10.98 7.66 -3.36
C LYS A 170 12.12 7.02 -4.15
N GLN A 171 13.36 7.32 -3.81
CA GLN A 171 14.56 6.74 -4.42
C GLN A 171 15.17 5.70 -3.50
N PHE A 172 15.63 4.60 -4.08
CA PHE A 172 16.37 3.53 -3.41
C PHE A 172 17.70 3.29 -4.13
N LEU A 173 18.76 3.16 -3.36
CA LEU A 173 20.11 2.83 -3.84
C LEU A 173 20.69 1.73 -2.97
N CYS A 174 21.16 0.65 -3.58
CA CYS A 174 21.92 -0.38 -2.92
C CYS A 174 23.42 -0.15 -3.10
N PRO A 175 24.19 0.15 -2.04
CA PRO A 175 25.63 0.33 -2.16
C PRO A 175 26.38 -0.99 -2.42
N HIS A 176 25.76 -2.13 -2.14
CA HIS A 176 26.36 -3.45 -2.29
C HIS A 176 26.35 -3.96 -3.73
N CYS A 177 25.17 -3.94 -4.41
CA CYS A 177 25.02 -4.45 -5.77
C CYS A 177 24.84 -3.36 -6.85
N GLY A 178 24.85 -2.09 -6.46
CA GLY A 178 24.68 -0.95 -7.38
C GLY A 178 23.25 -0.74 -7.88
N TYR A 179 22.26 -1.51 -7.41
CA TYR A 179 20.88 -1.31 -7.81
C TYR A 179 20.37 0.06 -7.38
N ALA A 180 19.79 0.79 -8.34
CA ALA A 180 19.10 2.06 -8.11
C ALA A 180 17.71 2.01 -8.75
N GLY A 181 16.68 2.49 -8.02
CA GLY A 181 15.31 2.45 -8.51
C GLY A 181 14.31 3.16 -7.60
N HIS A 182 13.02 2.97 -7.88
CA HIS A 182 11.95 3.51 -7.06
C HIS A 182 11.84 2.72 -5.75
N ALA A 183 11.80 3.43 -4.62
CA ALA A 183 11.82 2.79 -3.28
C ALA A 183 10.61 1.89 -3.03
N ASP A 184 9.42 2.33 -3.46
CA ASP A 184 8.20 1.56 -3.24
C ASP A 184 8.12 0.35 -4.20
N ALA A 185 8.73 0.43 -5.40
CA ALA A 185 8.88 -0.72 -6.27
C ALA A 185 9.83 -1.77 -5.66
N ASN A 186 10.96 -1.32 -5.08
CA ASN A 186 11.85 -2.21 -4.34
C ASN A 186 11.14 -2.90 -3.18
N ALA A 187 10.30 -2.17 -2.42
CA ALA A 187 9.50 -2.72 -1.33
C ALA A 187 8.49 -3.76 -1.86
N ALA A 188 7.78 -3.46 -2.95
CA ALA A 188 6.82 -4.38 -3.55
C ALA A 188 7.48 -5.71 -4.02
N PHE A 189 8.69 -5.66 -4.58
CA PHE A 189 9.45 -6.87 -4.91
C PHE A 189 9.82 -7.67 -3.65
N ASN A 190 10.24 -7.00 -2.57
CA ASN A 190 10.54 -7.67 -1.29
C ASN A 190 9.29 -8.32 -0.69
N ILE A 191 8.13 -7.65 -0.76
CA ILE A 191 6.85 -8.20 -0.31
C ILE A 191 6.50 -9.45 -1.11
N ALA A 192 6.68 -9.43 -2.44
CA ALA A 192 6.43 -10.60 -3.28
C ALA A 192 7.32 -11.80 -2.91
N ALA A 193 8.58 -11.54 -2.53
CA ALA A 193 9.55 -12.57 -2.16
C ALA A 193 9.42 -13.04 -0.69
N ALA A 194 8.74 -12.27 0.17
CA ALA A 194 8.65 -12.55 1.61
C ALA A 194 7.87 -13.85 1.90
N SER A 195 8.22 -14.53 2.99
CA SER A 195 7.46 -15.68 3.49
C SER A 195 6.16 -15.22 4.17
N PRO A 196 5.10 -16.05 4.09
CA PRO A 196 3.87 -15.81 4.85
C PRO A 196 4.11 -15.69 6.35
N VAL A 197 3.31 -14.90 7.05
CA VAL A 197 3.28 -14.81 8.52
C VAL A 197 2.51 -15.99 9.09
#